data_eeed58e08f5ec442b780645f1558f11f
#
_entry.id   eeed58e08f5ec442b780645f1558f11f
#
_cell.length_a   1.000
_cell.length_b   1.000
_cell.length_c   1.000
_cell.angle_alpha   90.00
_cell.angle_beta   90.00
_cell.angle_gamma   90.00
#
_symmetry.space_group_name_H-M   'P 1'
#
loop_
_entity.id
_entity.type
_entity.pdbx_description
1 polymer ?
#
loop_
_entity_poly.entity_id
_entity_poly.type
_entity_poly.pdbx_seq_one_letter_code
_entity_poly.pdbx_strand_id
1 'polypeptide(L)'
;MSPARDEAVVCVHGLWLSGFATGFWRRRFIQAGYAAQSFSYPTVRQSLKTSARQLAEFAAELPQRRIHFAGHSLGAVLIVAMLAERDWHVPGKELGRVVLVGPPFQGTDVGRNLARVALGRVILGRAVQDWLAHPPPVVPLGVELGVIAGSRPVGMGRIAAPNLVPPHDGTVRVAETRVEGAREHLTLPVSHTEMLMSARVTQQMLAFFEHGAFTR
;
A
#
# COMPACT_ATOMS: atom_id res chain seq x y z
N MET A 1 -5.98 24.97 -19.01
CA MET A 1 -5.52 23.63 -18.60
C MET A 1 -4.13 23.81 -18.03
N SER A 2 -3.91 23.50 -16.75
CA SER A 2 -2.54 23.48 -16.22
C SER A 2 -1.70 22.47 -17.01
N PRO A 3 -0.40 22.73 -17.24
CA PRO A 3 0.46 21.75 -17.90
C PRO A 3 0.42 20.44 -17.13
N ALA A 4 0.34 19.31 -17.86
CA ALA A 4 0.38 17.99 -17.25
C ALA A 4 1.69 17.87 -16.45
N ARG A 5 1.56 17.41 -15.18
CA ARG A 5 2.74 17.18 -14.33
C ARG A 5 3.61 16.07 -14.96
N ASP A 6 4.91 16.23 -14.92
CA ASP A 6 5.86 15.15 -15.27
C ASP A 6 6.00 14.17 -14.09
N GLU A 7 4.85 13.82 -13.52
CA GLU A 7 4.72 13.00 -12.32
C GLU A 7 3.62 11.94 -12.50
N ALA A 8 3.91 10.71 -12.12
CA ALA A 8 2.94 9.63 -12.11
C ALA A 8 2.72 9.07 -10.71
N VAL A 9 1.52 8.51 -10.48
CA VAL A 9 1.20 7.73 -9.29
C VAL A 9 0.91 6.29 -9.70
N VAL A 10 1.67 5.35 -9.17
CA VAL A 10 1.42 3.91 -9.31
C VAL A 10 0.57 3.45 -8.12
N CYS A 11 -0.65 2.99 -8.41
CA CYS A 11 -1.57 2.45 -7.42
C CYS A 11 -1.43 0.93 -7.33
N VAL A 12 -1.21 0.39 -6.12
CA VAL A 12 -0.97 -1.04 -5.89
C VAL A 12 -2.04 -1.60 -4.96
N HIS A 13 -2.78 -2.60 -5.43
CA HIS A 13 -3.91 -3.19 -4.71
C HIS A 13 -3.49 -4.21 -3.64
N GLY A 14 -4.42 -4.55 -2.75
CA GLY A 14 -4.25 -5.54 -1.70
C GLY A 14 -4.55 -6.98 -2.13
N LEU A 15 -4.52 -7.89 -1.15
CA LEU A 15 -4.80 -9.32 -1.31
C LEU A 15 -6.19 -9.56 -1.92
N TRP A 16 -6.31 -10.54 -2.82
CA TRP A 16 -7.52 -10.95 -3.58
C TRP A 16 -8.14 -9.88 -4.48
N LEU A 17 -7.50 -8.76 -4.62
CA LEU A 17 -7.95 -7.68 -5.49
C LEU A 17 -7.19 -7.70 -6.83
N SER A 18 -7.58 -6.81 -7.71
CA SER A 18 -6.87 -6.49 -8.95
C SER A 18 -6.65 -4.98 -9.05
N GLY A 19 -5.93 -4.52 -10.05
CA GLY A 19 -5.73 -3.09 -10.30
C GLY A 19 -7.02 -2.29 -10.43
N PHE A 20 -8.13 -2.94 -10.78
CA PHE A 20 -9.45 -2.30 -10.84
C PHE A 20 -9.90 -1.74 -9.48
N ALA A 21 -9.53 -2.38 -8.38
CA ALA A 21 -9.92 -1.95 -7.03
C ALA A 21 -9.36 -0.55 -6.65
N THR A 22 -8.25 -0.13 -7.27
CA THR A 22 -7.66 1.20 -7.07
C THR A 22 -8.18 2.25 -8.06
N GLY A 23 -9.20 1.92 -8.84
CA GLY A 23 -9.76 2.78 -9.90
C GLY A 23 -10.28 4.12 -9.40
N PHE A 24 -10.85 4.16 -8.17
CA PHE A 24 -11.28 5.40 -7.54
C PHE A 24 -10.09 6.33 -7.25
N TRP A 25 -9.00 5.81 -6.68
CA TRP A 25 -7.77 6.56 -6.43
C TRP A 25 -7.18 7.10 -7.73
N ARG A 26 -7.02 6.21 -8.71
CA ARG A 26 -6.51 6.57 -10.04
C ARG A 26 -7.28 7.73 -10.66
N ARG A 27 -8.62 7.66 -10.65
CA ARG A 27 -9.47 8.74 -11.17
C ARG A 27 -9.21 10.07 -10.44
N ARG A 28 -9.09 10.05 -9.11
CA ARG A 28 -8.85 11.24 -8.30
C ARG A 28 -7.46 11.85 -8.56
N PHE A 29 -6.45 11.01 -8.74
CA PHE A 29 -5.10 11.48 -9.08
C PHE A 29 -5.05 12.09 -10.48
N ILE A 30 -5.72 11.50 -11.47
CA ILE A 30 -5.84 12.07 -12.81
C ILE A 30 -6.56 13.44 -12.76
N GLN A 31 -7.63 13.58 -11.99
CA GLN A 31 -8.33 14.86 -11.79
C GLN A 31 -7.43 15.92 -11.13
N ALA A 32 -6.45 15.52 -10.34
CA ALA A 32 -5.45 16.40 -9.72
C ALA A 32 -4.23 16.68 -10.60
N GLY A 33 -4.22 16.20 -11.87
CA GLY A 33 -3.17 16.49 -12.86
C GLY A 33 -2.00 15.50 -12.86
N TYR A 34 -2.03 14.41 -12.08
CA TYR A 34 -1.04 13.34 -12.16
C TYR A 34 -1.38 12.38 -13.31
N ALA A 35 -0.37 11.83 -13.97
CA ALA A 35 -0.56 10.55 -14.62
C ALA A 35 -0.77 9.48 -13.53
N ALA A 36 -1.74 8.57 -13.70
CA ALA A 36 -1.98 7.56 -12.69
C ALA A 36 -2.31 6.21 -13.34
N GLN A 37 -1.63 5.17 -12.87
CA GLN A 37 -1.81 3.81 -13.33
C GLN A 37 -1.96 2.83 -12.18
N SER A 38 -2.70 1.74 -12.41
CA SER A 38 -2.88 0.67 -11.43
C SER A 38 -2.00 -0.51 -11.84
N PHE A 39 -1.09 -0.89 -10.96
CA PHE A 39 -0.32 -2.12 -11.11
C PHE A 39 -1.15 -3.30 -10.58
N SER A 40 -1.29 -4.34 -11.41
CA SER A 40 -2.00 -5.57 -11.05
C SER A 40 -1.04 -6.75 -11.01
N TYR A 41 -1.14 -7.55 -9.95
CA TYR A 41 -0.27 -8.71 -9.74
C TYR A 41 -1.04 -9.89 -9.13
N PRO A 42 -0.62 -11.15 -9.35
CA PRO A 42 -1.30 -12.33 -8.82
C PRO A 42 -0.94 -12.53 -7.32
N THR A 43 -1.76 -11.96 -6.45
CA THR A 43 -1.52 -11.89 -4.98
C THR A 43 -1.39 -13.25 -4.30
N VAL A 44 -2.03 -14.31 -4.84
CA VAL A 44 -2.07 -15.66 -4.24
C VAL A 44 -1.00 -16.59 -4.80
N ARG A 45 -0.71 -16.48 -6.10
CA ARG A 45 0.10 -17.48 -6.83
C ARG A 45 1.57 -17.14 -6.94
N GLN A 46 1.92 -15.86 -6.75
CA GLN A 46 3.26 -15.34 -6.96
C GLN A 46 3.94 -14.94 -5.64
N SER A 47 5.27 -15.03 -5.59
CA SER A 47 6.04 -14.57 -4.45
C SER A 47 6.04 -13.04 -4.35
N LEU A 48 6.22 -12.53 -3.14
CA LEU A 48 6.36 -11.09 -2.91
C LEU A 48 7.55 -10.52 -3.69
N LYS A 49 8.67 -11.22 -3.69
CA LYS A 49 9.91 -10.84 -4.41
C LYS A 49 9.70 -10.71 -5.92
N THR A 50 9.04 -11.69 -6.54
CA THR A 50 8.75 -11.63 -7.98
C THR A 50 7.85 -10.45 -8.32
N SER A 51 6.82 -10.22 -7.49
CA SER A 51 5.90 -9.08 -7.68
C SER A 51 6.60 -7.73 -7.47
N ALA A 52 7.55 -7.65 -6.52
CA ALA A 52 8.34 -6.45 -6.27
C ALA A 52 9.20 -6.07 -7.50
N ARG A 53 9.86 -7.06 -8.11
CA ARG A 53 10.62 -6.83 -9.34
C ARG A 53 9.74 -6.35 -10.49
N GLN A 54 8.59 -6.99 -10.70
CA GLN A 54 7.64 -6.58 -11.75
C GLN A 54 7.05 -5.19 -11.50
N LEU A 55 6.83 -4.80 -10.24
CA LEU A 55 6.41 -3.45 -9.90
C LEU A 55 7.49 -2.41 -10.26
N ALA A 56 8.76 -2.72 -10.00
CA ALA A 56 9.87 -1.85 -10.38
C ALA A 56 9.99 -1.70 -11.92
N GLU A 57 9.90 -2.82 -12.64
CA GLU A 57 9.91 -2.84 -14.11
C GLU A 57 8.73 -2.01 -14.68
N PHE A 58 7.53 -2.22 -14.17
CA PHE A 58 6.34 -1.47 -14.57
C PHE A 58 6.50 0.05 -14.34
N ALA A 59 7.05 0.44 -13.19
CA ALA A 59 7.26 1.86 -12.89
C ALA A 59 8.36 2.48 -13.76
N ALA A 60 9.38 1.71 -14.13
CA ALA A 60 10.45 2.14 -15.01
C ALA A 60 9.98 2.45 -16.44
N GLU A 61 8.95 1.74 -16.92
CA GLU A 61 8.38 1.93 -18.27
C GLU A 61 7.47 3.16 -18.38
N LEU A 62 7.06 3.78 -17.27
CA LEU A 62 6.22 4.97 -17.32
C LEU A 62 6.98 6.13 -17.96
N PRO A 63 6.36 6.98 -18.80
CA PRO A 63 7.03 8.09 -19.45
C PRO A 63 7.46 9.20 -18.47
N GLN A 64 6.72 9.38 -17.34
CA GLN A 64 6.96 10.44 -16.37
C GLN A 64 8.29 10.27 -15.63
N ARG A 65 8.95 11.39 -15.34
CA ARG A 65 10.24 11.40 -14.64
C ARG A 65 10.10 11.06 -13.16
N ARG A 66 9.10 11.63 -12.46
CA ARG A 66 8.88 11.39 -11.03
C ARG A 66 7.74 10.40 -10.80
N ILE A 67 8.02 9.35 -10.04
CA ILE A 67 7.07 8.26 -9.77
C ILE A 67 6.74 8.20 -8.28
N HIS A 68 5.48 8.47 -7.95
CA HIS A 68 4.90 8.27 -6.64
C HIS A 68 4.26 6.89 -6.53
N PHE A 69 4.11 6.38 -5.32
CA PHE A 69 3.44 5.11 -5.07
C PHE A 69 2.33 5.25 -4.03
N ALA A 70 1.19 4.62 -4.30
CA ALA A 70 0.08 4.46 -3.37
C ALA A 70 -0.27 2.98 -3.23
N GLY A 71 -0.08 2.40 -2.04
CA GLY A 71 -0.32 0.99 -1.82
C GLY A 71 -1.40 0.72 -0.78
N HIS A 72 -2.33 -0.20 -1.08
CA HIS A 72 -3.34 -0.67 -0.13
C HIS A 72 -2.96 -2.04 0.44
N SER A 73 -3.00 -2.17 1.78
CA SER A 73 -2.84 -3.46 2.45
C SER A 73 -1.57 -4.21 2.01
N LEU A 74 -1.67 -5.41 1.44
CA LEU A 74 -0.53 -6.17 0.88
C LEU A 74 0.24 -5.37 -0.20
N GLY A 75 -0.45 -4.53 -0.98
CA GLY A 75 0.19 -3.66 -1.97
C GLY A 75 1.12 -2.63 -1.35
N ALA A 76 0.82 -2.19 -0.13
CA ALA A 76 1.71 -1.32 0.64
C ALA A 76 3.00 -2.06 1.06
N VAL A 77 2.88 -3.31 1.51
CA VAL A 77 4.03 -4.17 1.82
C VAL A 77 4.87 -4.42 0.57
N LEU A 78 4.22 -4.66 -0.57
CA LEU A 78 4.89 -4.87 -1.86
C LEU A 78 5.72 -3.67 -2.29
N ILE A 79 5.22 -2.44 -2.12
CA ILE A 79 5.97 -1.22 -2.43
C ILE A 79 7.25 -1.15 -1.58
N VAL A 80 7.15 -1.36 -0.26
CA VAL A 80 8.34 -1.29 0.60
C VAL A 80 9.32 -2.43 0.28
N ALA A 81 8.83 -3.63 -0.02
CA ALA A 81 9.68 -4.74 -0.47
C ALA A 81 10.42 -4.40 -1.77
N MET A 82 9.76 -3.75 -2.72
CA MET A 82 10.39 -3.27 -3.96
C MET A 82 11.49 -2.25 -3.67
N LEU A 83 11.22 -1.27 -2.80
CA LEU A 83 12.19 -0.23 -2.44
C LEU A 83 13.39 -0.80 -1.67
N ALA A 84 13.18 -1.80 -0.81
CA ALA A 84 14.23 -2.44 -0.02
C ALA A 84 15.14 -3.38 -0.85
N GLU A 85 14.61 -4.04 -1.88
CA GLU A 85 15.41 -4.93 -2.74
C GLU A 85 16.36 -4.20 -3.69
N ARG A 86 16.02 -2.96 -4.03
CA ARG A 86 16.83 -2.10 -4.90
C ARG A 86 16.71 -0.70 -4.33
N ASP A 87 17.83 -0.12 -3.91
CA ASP A 87 17.89 1.34 -3.86
C ASP A 87 17.26 1.81 -5.16
N TRP A 88 16.10 2.52 -5.07
CA TRP A 88 15.37 2.96 -6.26
C TRP A 88 16.33 3.69 -7.19
N HIS A 89 16.92 2.95 -8.11
CA HIS A 89 17.84 3.48 -9.09
C HIS A 89 17.41 3.04 -10.48
N VAL A 90 16.43 3.76 -11.00
CA VAL A 90 15.98 3.59 -12.38
C VAL A 90 16.53 4.78 -13.18
N PRO A 91 17.39 4.55 -14.17
CA PRO A 91 17.97 5.64 -14.99
C PRO A 91 16.90 6.57 -15.53
N GLY A 92 17.05 7.87 -15.31
CA GLY A 92 16.09 8.89 -15.75
C GLY A 92 14.80 9.00 -14.93
N LYS A 93 14.66 8.25 -13.83
CA LYS A 93 13.51 8.31 -12.92
C LYS A 93 13.90 8.82 -11.55
N GLU A 94 12.99 9.58 -10.96
CA GLU A 94 13.07 10.02 -9.57
C GLU A 94 12.01 9.30 -8.74
N LEU A 95 12.39 8.78 -7.58
CA LEU A 95 11.41 8.34 -6.60
C LEU A 95 10.69 9.58 -6.07
N GLY A 96 9.38 9.60 -6.27
CA GLY A 96 8.49 10.55 -5.63
C GLY A 96 8.15 10.11 -4.20
N ARG A 97 7.01 10.55 -3.70
CA ARG A 97 6.53 10.21 -2.37
C ARG A 97 5.75 8.91 -2.37
N VAL A 98 5.72 8.26 -1.22
CA VAL A 98 5.06 6.97 -1.02
C VAL A 98 3.96 7.12 0.04
N VAL A 99 2.75 6.65 -0.25
CA VAL A 99 1.68 6.57 0.75
C VAL A 99 1.19 5.13 0.90
N LEU A 100 1.30 4.61 2.11
CA LEU A 100 0.86 3.28 2.49
C LEU A 100 -0.49 3.38 3.20
N VAL A 101 -1.50 2.69 2.69
CA VAL A 101 -2.89 2.75 3.18
C VAL A 101 -3.27 1.41 3.79
N GLY A 102 -3.50 1.39 5.11
CA GLY A 102 -3.82 0.19 5.87
C GLY A 102 -2.74 -0.90 5.78
N PRO A 103 -1.43 -0.59 5.84
CA PRO A 103 -0.38 -1.59 5.68
C PRO A 103 -0.35 -2.52 6.91
N PRO A 104 -0.44 -3.85 6.77
CA PRO A 104 -0.25 -4.78 7.87
C PRO A 104 1.25 -4.98 8.17
N PHE A 105 2.03 -3.91 8.30
CA PHE A 105 3.49 -3.90 8.19
C PHE A 105 4.19 -4.65 9.33
N GLN A 106 3.64 -4.60 10.54
CA GLN A 106 4.14 -5.36 11.70
C GLN A 106 3.58 -6.79 11.77
N GLY A 107 3.06 -7.31 10.67
CA GLY A 107 2.24 -8.50 10.63
C GLY A 107 0.78 -8.18 10.96
N THR A 108 -0.10 -9.16 10.89
CA THR A 108 -1.49 -9.01 11.28
C THR A 108 -1.98 -10.24 12.03
N ASP A 109 -2.74 -10.04 13.10
CA ASP A 109 -3.36 -11.13 13.85
C ASP A 109 -4.28 -11.96 12.96
N VAL A 110 -5.01 -11.31 12.05
CA VAL A 110 -5.85 -11.96 11.03
C VAL A 110 -5.01 -12.90 10.15
N GLY A 111 -3.90 -12.41 9.60
CA GLY A 111 -3.00 -13.20 8.75
C GLY A 111 -2.34 -14.35 9.51
N ARG A 112 -1.85 -14.10 10.72
CA ARG A 112 -1.24 -15.12 11.58
C ARG A 112 -2.22 -16.23 11.95
N ASN A 113 -3.46 -15.88 12.30
CA ASN A 113 -4.49 -16.86 12.64
C ASN A 113 -4.88 -17.71 11.43
N LEU A 114 -5.08 -17.12 10.28
CA LEU A 114 -5.35 -17.84 9.03
C LEU A 114 -4.18 -18.76 8.65
N ALA A 115 -2.95 -18.32 8.80
CA ALA A 115 -1.76 -19.11 8.46
C ALA A 115 -1.58 -20.38 9.34
N ARG A 116 -2.26 -20.47 10.50
CA ARG A 116 -2.20 -21.64 11.38
C ARG A 116 -2.93 -22.87 10.81
N VAL A 117 -3.87 -22.67 9.90
CA VAL A 117 -4.65 -23.73 9.29
C VAL A 117 -4.27 -23.92 7.81
N ALA A 118 -4.26 -25.18 7.33
CA ALA A 118 -3.83 -25.48 5.96
C ALA A 118 -4.65 -24.73 4.89
N LEU A 119 -5.97 -24.71 5.03
CA LEU A 119 -6.86 -23.99 4.14
C LEU A 119 -6.59 -22.47 4.16
N GLY A 120 -6.34 -21.91 5.34
CA GLY A 120 -6.00 -20.50 5.48
C GLY A 120 -4.69 -20.14 4.78
N ARG A 121 -3.67 -21.00 4.80
CA ARG A 121 -2.43 -20.79 4.03
C ARG A 121 -2.68 -20.76 2.53
N VAL A 122 -3.52 -21.64 2.02
CA VAL A 122 -3.90 -21.64 0.60
C VAL A 122 -4.62 -20.34 0.23
N ILE A 123 -5.54 -19.90 1.06
CA ILE A 123 -6.30 -18.66 0.87
C ILE A 123 -5.38 -17.41 0.89
N LEU A 124 -4.45 -17.34 1.83
CA LEU A 124 -3.49 -16.23 1.93
C LEU A 124 -2.51 -16.20 0.75
N GLY A 125 -2.17 -17.36 0.20
CA GLY A 125 -1.28 -17.48 -0.95
C GLY A 125 0.19 -17.22 -0.62
N ARG A 126 1.04 -17.30 -1.65
CA ARG A 126 2.52 -17.26 -1.51
C ARG A 126 3.02 -15.92 -1.02
N ALA A 127 2.53 -14.82 -1.58
CA ALA A 127 3.01 -13.48 -1.22
C ALA A 127 2.86 -13.17 0.29
N VAL A 128 1.71 -13.54 0.87
CA VAL A 128 1.47 -13.32 2.32
C VAL A 128 2.29 -14.29 3.16
N GLN A 129 2.42 -15.56 2.73
CA GLN A 129 3.25 -16.52 3.45
C GLN A 129 4.72 -16.10 3.46
N ASP A 130 5.26 -15.69 2.30
CA ASP A 130 6.62 -15.16 2.19
C ASP A 130 6.82 -13.96 3.12
N TRP A 131 5.86 -13.02 3.13
CA TRP A 131 5.94 -11.86 3.99
C TRP A 131 5.87 -12.20 5.49
N LEU A 132 4.98 -13.10 5.90
CA LEU A 132 4.88 -13.51 7.32
C LEU A 132 6.08 -14.34 7.80
N ALA A 133 6.83 -14.96 6.89
CA ALA A 133 8.01 -15.77 7.20
C ALA A 133 9.30 -14.95 7.38
N HIS A 134 9.30 -13.67 6.98
CA HIS A 134 10.48 -12.81 7.04
C HIS A 134 10.20 -11.56 7.88
N PRO A 135 11.25 -10.92 8.45
CA PRO A 135 11.08 -9.62 9.09
C PRO A 135 10.56 -8.59 8.08
N PRO A 136 9.83 -7.56 8.54
CA PRO A 136 9.38 -6.48 7.67
C PRO A 136 10.56 -5.86 6.91
N PRO A 137 10.39 -5.54 5.61
CA PRO A 137 11.44 -4.88 4.86
C PRO A 137 11.69 -3.47 5.43
N VAL A 138 12.96 -3.08 5.44
CA VAL A 138 13.36 -1.76 5.95
C VAL A 138 13.12 -0.71 4.86
N VAL A 139 12.54 0.41 5.25
CA VAL A 139 12.39 1.56 4.34
C VAL A 139 13.77 2.18 4.11
N PRO A 140 14.23 2.32 2.85
CA PRO A 140 15.51 2.94 2.56
C PRO A 140 15.56 4.41 3.05
N LEU A 141 16.76 4.86 3.41
CA LEU A 141 16.97 6.24 3.83
C LEU A 141 16.60 7.23 2.71
N GLY A 142 15.99 8.34 3.09
CA GLY A 142 15.63 9.40 2.14
C GLY A 142 14.27 9.20 1.45
N VAL A 143 13.58 8.09 1.68
CA VAL A 143 12.21 7.89 1.16
C VAL A 143 11.21 8.71 1.96
N GLU A 144 10.52 9.64 1.30
CA GLU A 144 9.41 10.38 1.92
C GLU A 144 8.15 9.49 1.91
N LEU A 145 7.87 8.86 3.06
CA LEU A 145 6.81 7.89 3.22
C LEU A 145 5.80 8.33 4.28
N GLY A 146 4.51 8.32 3.91
CA GLY A 146 3.38 8.52 4.81
C GLY A 146 2.53 7.26 4.96
N VAL A 147 1.95 7.08 6.14
CA VAL A 147 1.05 5.96 6.46
C VAL A 147 -0.33 6.46 6.81
N ILE A 148 -1.36 5.88 6.22
CA ILE A 148 -2.76 6.10 6.60
C ILE A 148 -3.31 4.81 7.20
N ALA A 149 -3.70 4.86 8.48
CA ALA A 149 -4.36 3.78 9.20
C ALA A 149 -5.86 4.03 9.32
N GLY A 150 -6.66 2.97 9.36
CA GLY A 150 -8.09 3.05 9.65
C GLY A 150 -8.42 2.66 11.09
N SER A 151 -9.50 3.23 11.63
CA SER A 151 -9.98 2.92 12.98
C SER A 151 -11.45 2.51 13.05
N ARG A 152 -12.14 2.36 11.91
CA ARG A 152 -13.52 1.87 11.89
C ARG A 152 -13.53 0.34 11.88
N PRO A 153 -14.02 -0.34 12.94
CA PRO A 153 -13.91 -1.77 13.11
C PRO A 153 -14.97 -2.56 12.31
N VAL A 154 -15.03 -2.33 10.99
CA VAL A 154 -15.99 -2.99 10.08
C VAL A 154 -15.22 -3.76 9.03
N GLY A 155 -15.49 -5.07 8.89
CA GLY A 155 -14.86 -5.90 7.85
C GLY A 155 -14.82 -7.38 8.22
N MET A 156 -14.43 -8.20 7.26
CA MET A 156 -14.36 -9.66 7.38
C MET A 156 -13.25 -10.16 8.30
N GLY A 157 -12.27 -9.31 8.64
CA GLY A 157 -11.17 -9.68 9.55
C GLY A 157 -11.66 -10.12 10.93
N ARG A 158 -12.84 -9.66 11.36
CA ARG A 158 -13.49 -10.12 12.61
C ARG A 158 -13.84 -11.60 12.62
N ILE A 159 -14.04 -12.23 11.46
CA ILE A 159 -14.29 -13.67 11.35
C ILE A 159 -13.00 -14.45 11.68
N ALA A 160 -11.87 -14.00 11.17
CA ALA A 160 -10.57 -14.66 11.38
C ALA A 160 -9.89 -14.25 12.71
N ALA A 161 -10.25 -13.08 13.26
CA ALA A 161 -9.76 -12.56 14.53
C ALA A 161 -10.90 -11.86 15.29
N PRO A 162 -11.82 -12.61 15.95
CA PRO A 162 -12.98 -12.04 16.62
C PRO A 162 -12.59 -11.12 17.80
N ASN A 163 -11.41 -11.32 18.37
CA ASN A 163 -10.88 -10.54 19.50
C ASN A 163 -9.83 -9.50 19.06
N LEU A 164 -9.95 -8.99 17.82
CA LEU A 164 -9.03 -7.97 17.33
C LEU A 164 -9.08 -6.71 18.20
N VAL A 165 -7.96 -6.38 18.84
CA VAL A 165 -7.87 -5.29 19.83
C VAL A 165 -7.98 -3.93 19.15
N PRO A 166 -8.90 -3.05 19.58
CA PRO A 166 -9.00 -1.68 19.06
C PRO A 166 -7.77 -0.81 19.40
N PRO A 167 -7.49 0.26 18.60
CA PRO A 167 -8.20 0.64 17.38
C PRO A 167 -7.75 -0.17 16.16
N HIS A 168 -8.71 -0.55 15.30
CA HIS A 168 -8.46 -1.31 14.07
C HIS A 168 -9.47 -0.95 12.98
N ASP A 169 -9.15 -1.24 11.72
CA ASP A 169 -10.00 -0.98 10.55
C ASP A 169 -10.93 -2.14 10.16
N GLY A 170 -11.02 -3.16 10.99
CA GLY A 170 -11.73 -4.41 10.73
C GLY A 170 -10.84 -5.54 10.21
N THR A 171 -9.59 -5.28 9.87
CA THR A 171 -8.62 -6.27 9.35
C THR A 171 -7.24 -6.08 9.98
N VAL A 172 -6.77 -4.85 10.11
CA VAL A 172 -5.44 -4.47 10.59
C VAL A 172 -5.60 -3.50 11.76
N ARG A 173 -4.85 -3.72 12.84
CA ARG A 173 -4.80 -2.79 13.97
C ARG A 173 -3.96 -1.56 13.60
N VAL A 174 -4.31 -0.40 14.15
CA VAL A 174 -3.50 0.82 13.97
C VAL A 174 -2.04 0.60 14.38
N ALA A 175 -1.78 -0.18 15.45
CA ALA A 175 -0.43 -0.53 15.86
C ALA A 175 0.33 -1.36 14.81
N GLU A 176 -0.36 -2.23 14.07
CA GLU A 176 0.24 -3.07 13.02
C GLU A 176 0.58 -2.30 11.74
N THR A 177 0.03 -1.08 11.58
CA THR A 177 0.33 -0.23 10.42
C THR A 177 1.60 0.60 10.58
N ARG A 178 2.26 0.56 11.72
CA ARG A 178 3.46 1.36 11.96
C ARG A 178 4.63 0.87 11.10
N VAL A 179 5.26 1.83 10.43
CA VAL A 179 6.43 1.61 9.56
C VAL A 179 7.56 2.46 10.10
N GLU A 180 8.66 1.81 10.46
CA GLU A 180 9.87 2.52 10.88
C GLU A 180 10.42 3.34 9.72
N GLY A 181 10.81 4.59 9.98
CA GLY A 181 11.24 5.54 8.95
C GLY A 181 10.09 6.27 8.24
N ALA A 182 8.82 5.98 8.56
CA ALA A 182 7.72 6.78 8.04
C ALA A 182 7.78 8.22 8.58
N ARG A 183 7.65 9.20 7.67
CA ARG A 183 7.64 10.63 8.01
C ARG A 183 6.40 11.03 8.80
N GLU A 184 5.25 10.47 8.41
CA GLU A 184 3.97 10.73 9.09
C GLU A 184 3.11 9.48 9.15
N HIS A 185 2.28 9.41 10.21
CA HIS A 185 1.29 8.37 10.41
C HIS A 185 -0.04 9.02 10.79
N LEU A 186 -1.05 8.88 9.93
CA LEU A 186 -2.39 9.45 10.09
C LEU A 186 -3.40 8.33 10.35
N THR A 187 -4.26 8.50 11.35
CA THR A 187 -5.40 7.59 11.59
C THR A 187 -6.70 8.25 11.18
N LEU A 188 -7.50 7.57 10.36
CA LEU A 188 -8.80 8.04 9.87
C LEU A 188 -9.93 7.09 10.31
N PRO A 189 -11.16 7.58 10.54
CA PRO A 189 -12.31 6.76 10.91
C PRO A 189 -12.93 6.05 9.67
N VAL A 190 -12.11 5.23 9.01
CA VAL A 190 -12.47 4.43 7.83
C VAL A 190 -12.16 2.96 8.08
N SER A 191 -12.90 2.05 7.44
CA SER A 191 -12.62 0.62 7.46
C SER A 191 -11.62 0.24 6.37
N HIS A 192 -11.06 -0.97 6.46
CA HIS A 192 -10.02 -1.46 5.56
C HIS A 192 -10.40 -1.38 4.08
N THR A 193 -11.60 -1.81 3.73
CA THR A 193 -12.09 -1.78 2.34
C THR A 193 -12.58 -0.39 1.92
N GLU A 194 -13.16 0.37 2.85
CA GLU A 194 -13.64 1.73 2.60
C GLU A 194 -12.50 2.67 2.16
N MET A 195 -11.26 2.43 2.60
CA MET A 195 -10.10 3.22 2.19
C MET A 195 -9.93 3.31 0.67
N LEU A 196 -10.32 2.27 -0.07
CA LEU A 196 -10.21 2.23 -1.54
C LEU A 196 -11.18 3.20 -2.24
N MET A 197 -12.25 3.61 -1.58
CA MET A 197 -13.31 4.48 -2.15
C MET A 197 -13.47 5.79 -1.36
N SER A 198 -12.66 6.03 -0.33
CA SER A 198 -12.79 7.21 0.51
C SER A 198 -12.17 8.44 -0.14
N ALA A 199 -13.00 9.48 -0.33
CA ALA A 199 -12.55 10.79 -0.79
C ALA A 199 -11.55 11.41 0.20
N ARG A 200 -11.78 11.23 1.52
CA ARG A 200 -10.90 11.72 2.56
C ARG A 200 -9.51 11.08 2.50
N VAL A 201 -9.43 9.77 2.25
CA VAL A 201 -8.16 9.06 2.06
C VAL A 201 -7.42 9.60 0.84
N THR A 202 -8.11 9.77 -0.30
CA THR A 202 -7.47 10.31 -1.52
C THR A 202 -7.03 11.76 -1.37
N GLN A 203 -7.76 12.60 -0.62
CA GLN A 203 -7.34 13.97 -0.31
C GLN A 203 -6.04 13.97 0.51
N GLN A 204 -5.92 13.11 1.51
CA GLN A 204 -4.71 12.98 2.30
C GLN A 204 -3.53 12.47 1.48
N MET A 205 -3.75 11.49 0.60
CA MET A 205 -2.70 11.03 -0.32
C MET A 205 -2.21 12.16 -1.23
N LEU A 206 -3.13 12.94 -1.82
CA LEU A 206 -2.78 14.08 -2.66
C LEU A 206 -1.99 15.14 -1.88
N ALA A 207 -2.43 15.49 -0.67
CA ALA A 207 -1.71 16.44 0.18
C ALA A 207 -0.27 15.94 0.47
N PHE A 208 -0.13 14.65 0.76
CA PHE A 208 1.19 14.08 1.00
C PHE A 208 2.05 14.07 -0.28
N PHE A 209 1.50 13.73 -1.45
CA PHE A 209 2.24 13.80 -2.71
C PHE A 209 2.66 15.22 -3.06
N GLU A 210 1.90 16.22 -2.68
CA GLU A 210 2.16 17.62 -3.00
C GLU A 210 3.10 18.29 -2.00
N HIS A 211 2.96 18.00 -0.70
CA HIS A 211 3.64 18.72 0.37
C HIS A 211 4.54 17.87 1.26
N GLY A 212 4.50 16.54 1.14
CA GLY A 212 5.22 15.62 2.03
C GLY A 212 4.62 15.55 3.44
N ALA A 213 3.36 16.02 3.61
CA ALA A 213 2.64 16.02 4.87
C ALA A 213 1.15 15.80 4.64
N PHE A 214 0.47 15.18 5.62
CA PHE A 214 -0.99 15.09 5.64
C PHE A 214 -1.60 16.44 6.13
N THR A 215 -2.80 16.76 5.65
CA THR A 215 -3.56 17.89 6.18
C THR A 215 -4.23 17.48 7.49
N ARG A 216 -4.16 18.36 8.50
CA ARG A 216 -4.82 18.20 9.81
C ARG A 216 -6.21 18.80 9.80
#